data_f4e1cd02d28fbf69704cccf84c82bd18
#
_entry.id   f4e1cd02d28fbf69704cccf84c82bd18
#
_cell.length_a   1.000
_cell.length_b   1.000
_cell.length_c   1.000
_cell.angle_alpha   90.00
_cell.angle_beta   90.00
_cell.angle_gamma   90.00
#
_symmetry.space_group_name_H-M   'P 1'
#
loop_
_entity.id
_entity.type
_entity.pdbx_description
1 polymer ?
#
loop_
_entity_poly.entity_id
_entity_poly.type
_entity_poly.pdbx_seq_one_letter_code
_entity_poly.pdbx_strand_id
1 'polypeptide(L)'
;LKAPVILVVDAKAMGSSVAAMVLGYKQLDKDVEIVGVIANNVRTKRHFDIVKTSIEKYCALEVLGYIPPLEDIRLESRQLGLVPSGETEYIERKIDILGKLLEDYVDIDRIIELSESEAVTSNFELSMFIEDPDVQDLARGKKMAVAHDEAFNFYYDSNLELLEDIGVELEFFSPIEDETLPEADLIYIGGGFPEVFAVQLEANKSMRESIYKAYEANKPIYAECGGLMYLGEYMIDLEGNKHQMVGAIKGYSQMEKRLKRVGYCQATAREDNLIAYKGQQICGHEFHYSSFHSDLEAAFDIEKIVNDQVIDRWEGGYFTRNTLASYLHIHFYNNLSLVCYLLSRA
;
A
#
# COMPACT_ATOMS: atom_id res chain seq x y z
N LEU A 1 -12.09 -15.15 3.91
CA LEU A 1 -10.98 -16.07 3.59
C LEU A 1 -11.13 -17.43 4.31
N LYS A 2 -11.86 -17.51 5.43
CA LYS A 2 -11.92 -18.71 6.30
C LYS A 2 -10.53 -19.23 6.72
N ALA A 3 -9.55 -18.34 6.81
CA ALA A 3 -8.20 -18.69 7.25
C ALA A 3 -8.14 -18.75 8.77
N PRO A 4 -7.45 -19.75 9.36
CA PRO A 4 -7.21 -19.80 10.80
C PRO A 4 -6.36 -18.61 11.23
N VAL A 5 -6.70 -18.00 12.37
CA VAL A 5 -6.04 -16.80 12.88
C VAL A 5 -5.21 -17.13 14.13
N ILE A 6 -3.94 -16.75 14.13
CA ILE A 6 -3.10 -16.74 15.33
C ILE A 6 -3.04 -15.32 15.87
N LEU A 7 -3.56 -15.13 17.07
CA LEU A 7 -3.64 -13.83 17.71
C LEU A 7 -2.35 -13.51 18.47
N VAL A 8 -1.67 -12.45 18.10
CA VAL A 8 -0.52 -11.92 18.86
C VAL A 8 -1.01 -10.84 19.82
N VAL A 9 -0.85 -11.05 21.14
CA VAL A 9 -1.33 -10.12 22.17
C VAL A 9 -0.19 -9.50 22.97
N ASP A 10 -0.27 -8.21 23.24
CA ASP A 10 0.66 -7.57 24.18
C ASP A 10 0.32 -7.95 25.60
N ALA A 11 1.18 -8.75 26.22
CA ALA A 11 1.06 -9.19 27.61
C ALA A 11 1.92 -8.39 28.60
N LYS A 12 2.47 -7.23 28.19
CA LYS A 12 3.31 -6.38 29.01
C LYS A 12 2.59 -6.01 30.31
N ALA A 13 3.19 -6.39 31.44
CA ALA A 13 2.66 -6.15 32.78
C ALA A 13 1.22 -6.67 33.03
N MET A 14 0.76 -7.64 32.25
CA MET A 14 -0.54 -8.28 32.41
C MET A 14 -0.40 -9.65 33.08
N GLY A 15 -1.34 -9.98 33.94
CA GLY A 15 -1.52 -11.33 34.49
C GLY A 15 -2.72 -12.00 33.82
N SER A 16 -3.66 -12.52 34.65
CA SER A 16 -4.88 -13.16 34.13
C SER A 16 -5.80 -12.24 33.33
N SER A 17 -5.64 -10.94 33.43
CA SER A 17 -6.42 -9.95 32.64
C SER A 17 -6.21 -10.08 31.14
N VAL A 18 -5.08 -10.62 30.67
CA VAL A 18 -4.86 -10.88 29.24
C VAL A 18 -5.91 -11.83 28.65
N ALA A 19 -6.40 -12.78 29.45
CA ALA A 19 -7.45 -13.69 29.01
C ALA A 19 -8.77 -12.96 28.71
N ALA A 20 -9.08 -11.89 29.44
CA ALA A 20 -10.27 -11.08 29.15
C ALA A 20 -10.16 -10.36 27.79
N MET A 21 -8.96 -9.89 27.43
CA MET A 21 -8.68 -9.28 26.13
C MET A 21 -8.82 -10.32 25.00
N VAL A 22 -8.18 -11.47 25.14
CA VAL A 22 -8.28 -12.59 24.16
C VAL A 22 -9.72 -13.07 24.01
N LEU A 23 -10.45 -13.21 25.13
CA LEU A 23 -11.86 -13.57 25.09
C LEU A 23 -12.70 -12.54 24.37
N GLY A 24 -12.39 -11.25 24.55
CA GLY A 24 -13.03 -10.15 23.84
C GLY A 24 -12.87 -10.28 22.32
N TYR A 25 -11.66 -10.51 21.82
CA TYR A 25 -11.41 -10.75 20.40
C TYR A 25 -12.16 -11.98 19.88
N LYS A 26 -12.11 -13.11 20.61
CA LYS A 26 -12.81 -14.35 20.23
C LYS A 26 -14.33 -14.19 20.13
N GLN A 27 -14.92 -13.27 20.91
CA GLN A 27 -16.37 -13.07 20.96
C GLN A 27 -16.86 -11.93 20.08
N LEU A 28 -15.97 -11.03 19.69
CA LEU A 28 -16.33 -9.83 18.93
C LEU A 28 -16.86 -10.17 17.53
N ASP A 29 -16.20 -11.10 16.88
CA ASP A 29 -16.61 -11.60 15.58
C ASP A 29 -16.50 -13.13 15.56
N LYS A 30 -17.63 -13.80 15.38
CA LYS A 30 -17.73 -15.26 15.39
C LYS A 30 -17.32 -15.90 14.06
N ASP A 31 -17.23 -15.11 13.01
CA ASP A 31 -16.79 -15.57 11.70
C ASP A 31 -15.26 -15.59 11.57
N VAL A 32 -14.55 -15.05 12.57
CA VAL A 32 -13.09 -15.12 12.70
C VAL A 32 -12.70 -16.30 13.60
N GLU A 33 -12.05 -17.30 13.02
CA GLU A 33 -11.58 -18.47 13.73
C GLU A 33 -10.18 -18.25 14.33
N ILE A 34 -10.12 -17.86 15.61
CA ILE A 34 -8.85 -17.78 16.35
C ILE A 34 -8.48 -19.18 16.85
N VAL A 35 -7.37 -19.74 16.35
CA VAL A 35 -6.93 -21.12 16.65
C VAL A 35 -5.78 -21.16 17.65
N GLY A 36 -5.03 -20.07 17.83
CA GLY A 36 -3.90 -20.01 18.75
C GLY A 36 -3.54 -18.59 19.16
N VAL A 37 -2.71 -18.48 20.20
CA VAL A 37 -2.26 -17.20 20.76
C VAL A 37 -0.75 -17.19 20.96
N ILE A 38 -0.08 -16.10 20.59
CA ILE A 38 1.31 -15.78 20.95
C ILE A 38 1.30 -14.58 21.91
N ALA A 39 1.97 -14.72 23.06
CA ALA A 39 2.06 -13.66 24.05
C ALA A 39 3.30 -12.80 23.82
N ASN A 40 3.14 -11.55 23.40
CA ASN A 40 4.25 -10.62 23.21
C ASN A 40 4.61 -9.86 24.49
N ASN A 41 5.85 -9.38 24.59
CA ASN A 41 6.39 -8.61 25.72
C ASN A 41 6.42 -9.37 27.07
N VAL A 42 6.64 -10.68 27.05
CA VAL A 42 6.71 -11.53 28.26
C VAL A 42 8.15 -11.72 28.70
N ARG A 43 8.53 -11.15 29.84
CA ARG A 43 9.95 -11.10 30.28
C ARG A 43 10.46 -12.40 30.92
N THR A 44 9.61 -13.21 31.53
CA THR A 44 10.04 -14.35 32.33
C THR A 44 9.14 -15.56 32.11
N LYS A 45 9.72 -16.75 32.27
CA LYS A 45 8.95 -18.03 32.19
C LYS A 45 7.79 -18.03 33.16
N ARG A 46 7.98 -17.57 34.42
CA ARG A 46 6.89 -17.46 35.40
C ARG A 46 5.73 -16.58 34.91
N HIS A 47 6.04 -15.47 34.29
CA HIS A 47 5.03 -14.57 33.69
C HIS A 47 4.30 -15.30 32.55
N PHE A 48 5.04 -15.97 31.67
CA PHE A 48 4.46 -16.79 30.62
C PHE A 48 3.50 -17.85 31.13
N ASP A 49 3.88 -18.59 32.18
CA ASP A 49 3.04 -19.65 32.76
C ASP A 49 1.71 -19.10 33.30
N ILE A 50 1.71 -17.89 33.87
CA ILE A 50 0.48 -17.22 34.34
C ILE A 50 -0.40 -16.84 33.14
N VAL A 51 0.18 -16.23 32.10
CA VAL A 51 -0.51 -15.83 30.88
C VAL A 51 -1.10 -17.04 30.19
N LYS A 52 -0.27 -18.08 29.94
CA LYS A 52 -0.67 -19.34 29.31
C LYS A 52 -1.84 -20.00 30.04
N THR A 53 -1.68 -20.24 31.31
CA THR A 53 -2.73 -20.90 32.14
C THR A 53 -4.04 -20.12 32.10
N SER A 54 -3.96 -18.77 32.09
CA SER A 54 -5.17 -17.94 32.07
C SER A 54 -5.87 -17.99 30.71
N ILE A 55 -5.15 -17.90 29.62
CA ILE A 55 -5.74 -17.97 28.28
C ILE A 55 -6.34 -19.35 28.03
N GLU A 56 -5.59 -20.40 28.28
CA GLU A 56 -6.07 -21.77 28.06
C GLU A 56 -7.32 -22.06 28.89
N LYS A 57 -7.33 -21.64 30.17
CA LYS A 57 -8.46 -21.86 31.07
C LYS A 57 -9.73 -21.11 30.69
N TYR A 58 -9.60 -19.82 30.33
CA TYR A 58 -10.77 -18.96 30.17
C TYR A 58 -11.21 -18.79 28.71
N CYS A 59 -10.28 -18.94 27.75
CA CYS A 59 -10.60 -18.78 26.35
C CYS A 59 -10.71 -20.11 25.60
N ALA A 60 -10.23 -21.21 26.17
CA ALA A 60 -10.08 -22.49 25.47
C ALA A 60 -9.33 -22.33 24.13
N LEU A 61 -8.21 -21.64 24.19
CA LEU A 61 -7.29 -21.42 23.08
C LEU A 61 -5.88 -21.85 23.49
N GLU A 62 -5.17 -22.50 22.58
CA GLU A 62 -3.78 -22.89 22.77
C GLU A 62 -2.85 -21.69 22.78
N VAL A 63 -1.89 -21.63 23.71
CA VAL A 63 -0.84 -20.61 23.70
C VAL A 63 0.43 -21.21 23.13
N LEU A 64 0.77 -20.80 21.92
CA LEU A 64 1.83 -21.35 21.08
C LEU A 64 3.23 -20.87 21.48
N GLY A 65 3.31 -19.88 22.34
CA GLY A 65 4.58 -19.37 22.81
C GLY A 65 4.52 -17.93 23.27
N TYR A 66 5.71 -17.34 23.47
CA TYR A 66 5.82 -15.94 23.85
C TYR A 66 7.05 -15.30 23.22
N ILE A 67 7.04 -13.98 23.10
CA ILE A 67 8.18 -13.17 22.62
C ILE A 67 8.62 -12.26 23.77
N PRO A 68 9.89 -12.31 24.18
CA PRO A 68 10.44 -11.38 25.17
C PRO A 68 10.50 -9.96 24.61
N PRO A 69 10.50 -8.90 25.44
CA PRO A 69 10.69 -7.54 24.99
C PRO A 69 12.11 -7.36 24.42
N LEU A 70 12.19 -6.74 23.27
CA LEU A 70 13.41 -6.55 22.50
C LEU A 70 13.63 -5.03 22.31
N GLU A 71 14.66 -4.50 22.96
CA GLU A 71 14.98 -3.07 22.84
C GLU A 71 15.80 -2.77 21.58
N ASP A 72 16.68 -3.73 21.18
CA ASP A 72 17.65 -3.53 20.08
C ASP A 72 17.06 -3.68 18.67
N ILE A 73 15.84 -4.19 18.53
CA ILE A 73 15.20 -4.40 17.22
C ILE A 73 13.96 -3.53 17.01
N ARG A 74 13.84 -2.46 17.80
CA ARG A 74 12.73 -1.53 17.64
C ARG A 74 12.74 -0.93 16.23
N LEU A 75 11.63 -1.05 15.53
CA LEU A 75 11.42 -0.37 14.26
C LEU A 75 10.99 1.07 14.54
N GLU A 76 11.59 2.00 13.84
CA GLU A 76 11.17 3.40 13.89
C GLU A 76 9.84 3.55 13.15
N SER A 77 9.02 4.48 13.60
CA SER A 77 7.74 4.78 12.96
C SER A 77 7.78 6.17 12.34
N ARG A 78 7.13 6.32 11.19
CA ARG A 78 6.85 7.58 10.51
C ARG A 78 5.38 7.98 10.69
N GLN A 79 4.99 9.13 10.15
CA GLN A 79 3.60 9.59 10.20
C GLN A 79 2.62 8.59 9.56
N LEU A 80 3.05 7.89 8.53
CA LEU A 80 2.28 6.88 7.79
C LEU A 80 2.65 5.44 8.15
N GLY A 81 3.09 5.16 9.37
CA GLY A 81 3.44 3.83 9.81
C GLY A 81 4.92 3.63 10.11
N LEU A 82 5.47 2.46 9.78
CA LEU A 82 6.88 2.15 9.98
C LEU A 82 7.72 2.70 8.82
N VAL A 83 9.03 2.88 9.09
CA VAL A 83 10.02 3.15 8.04
C VAL A 83 10.05 1.94 7.08
N PRO A 84 9.99 2.14 5.76
CA PRO A 84 10.07 1.06 4.78
C PRO A 84 11.32 0.19 4.98
N SER A 85 11.23 -1.09 4.62
CA SER A 85 12.32 -2.05 4.83
C SER A 85 13.61 -1.65 4.09
N GLY A 86 13.49 -1.10 2.89
CA GLY A 86 14.64 -0.62 2.10
C GLY A 86 15.43 0.52 2.75
N GLU A 87 14.80 1.29 3.65
CA GLU A 87 15.43 2.39 4.38
C GLU A 87 15.88 1.99 5.80
N THR A 88 15.54 0.78 6.25
CA THR A 88 15.88 0.33 7.61
C THR A 88 17.28 -0.24 7.64
N GLU A 89 18.22 0.49 8.23
CA GLU A 89 19.58 0.01 8.45
C GLU A 89 19.57 -1.31 9.23
N TYR A 90 20.30 -2.30 8.73
CA TYR A 90 20.41 -3.63 9.35
C TYR A 90 19.07 -4.42 9.46
N ILE A 91 18.12 -4.20 8.55
CA ILE A 91 16.83 -4.92 8.57
C ILE A 91 17.02 -6.44 8.57
N GLU A 92 17.95 -6.98 7.75
CA GLU A 92 18.25 -8.41 7.69
C GLU A 92 18.71 -8.94 9.05
N ARG A 93 19.58 -8.20 9.73
CA ARG A 93 20.02 -8.56 11.08
C ARG A 93 18.88 -8.60 12.08
N LYS A 94 17.92 -7.66 11.97
CA LYS A 94 16.73 -7.64 12.82
C LYS A 94 15.83 -8.83 12.54
N ILE A 95 15.67 -9.20 11.27
CA ILE A 95 14.94 -10.40 10.84
C ILE A 95 15.59 -11.67 11.38
N ASP A 96 16.91 -11.80 11.28
CA ASP A 96 17.65 -12.95 11.82
C ASP A 96 17.50 -13.10 13.34
N ILE A 97 17.55 -11.98 14.08
CA ILE A 97 17.33 -11.99 15.53
C ILE A 97 15.90 -12.42 15.85
N LEU A 98 14.92 -11.89 15.14
CA LEU A 98 13.50 -12.27 15.33
C LEU A 98 13.28 -13.75 14.96
N GLY A 99 13.86 -14.24 13.87
CA GLY A 99 13.76 -15.64 13.46
C GLY A 99 14.25 -16.58 14.55
N LYS A 100 15.44 -16.34 15.11
CA LYS A 100 15.99 -17.15 16.23
C LYS A 100 15.11 -17.11 17.49
N LEU A 101 14.54 -15.93 17.80
CA LEU A 101 13.65 -15.81 18.94
C LEU A 101 12.33 -16.57 18.74
N LEU A 102 11.80 -16.58 17.53
CA LEU A 102 10.62 -17.38 17.20
C LEU A 102 10.94 -18.88 17.35
N GLU A 103 12.08 -19.37 16.86
CA GLU A 103 12.54 -20.74 17.04
C GLU A 103 12.69 -21.12 18.51
N ASP A 104 13.23 -20.22 19.34
CA ASP A 104 13.52 -20.50 20.77
C ASP A 104 12.28 -20.46 21.66
N TYR A 105 11.26 -19.64 21.32
CA TYR A 105 10.16 -19.31 22.24
C TYR A 105 8.76 -19.63 21.71
N VAL A 106 8.60 -19.99 20.45
CA VAL A 106 7.31 -20.24 19.81
C VAL A 106 7.30 -21.62 19.16
N ASP A 107 6.21 -22.34 19.30
CA ASP A 107 6.01 -23.65 18.68
C ASP A 107 5.62 -23.47 17.20
N ILE A 108 6.63 -23.34 16.34
CA ILE A 108 6.47 -23.12 14.90
C ILE A 108 5.81 -24.32 14.22
N ASP A 109 6.18 -25.55 14.62
CA ASP A 109 5.58 -26.76 14.04
C ASP A 109 4.08 -26.79 14.30
N ARG A 110 3.67 -26.39 15.52
CA ARG A 110 2.26 -26.31 15.85
C ARG A 110 1.52 -25.21 15.10
N ILE A 111 2.19 -24.08 14.80
CA ILE A 111 1.64 -23.03 13.93
C ILE A 111 1.38 -23.57 12.53
N ILE A 112 2.34 -24.30 11.95
CA ILE A 112 2.19 -24.92 10.63
C ILE A 112 1.02 -25.88 10.61
N GLU A 113 0.91 -26.77 11.60
CA GLU A 113 -0.23 -27.69 11.73
C GLU A 113 -1.59 -26.96 11.80
N LEU A 114 -1.67 -25.90 12.61
CA LEU A 114 -2.90 -25.10 12.74
C LEU A 114 -3.22 -24.24 11.52
N SER A 115 -2.24 -23.97 10.68
CA SER A 115 -2.40 -23.18 9.46
C SER A 115 -2.97 -23.99 8.29
N GLU A 116 -3.02 -25.32 8.39
CA GLU A 116 -3.62 -26.16 7.37
C GLU A 116 -5.10 -25.80 7.20
N SER A 117 -5.43 -25.27 6.04
CA SER A 117 -6.79 -24.94 5.64
C SER A 117 -7.11 -25.62 4.31
N GLU A 118 -8.40 -25.74 4.01
CA GLU A 118 -8.80 -26.14 2.66
C GLU A 118 -8.19 -25.18 1.65
N ALA A 119 -7.58 -25.71 0.58
CA ALA A 119 -6.94 -24.89 -0.43
C ALA A 119 -7.91 -23.82 -0.92
N VAL A 120 -7.51 -22.56 -0.83
CA VAL A 120 -8.22 -21.47 -1.49
C VAL A 120 -8.17 -21.78 -2.97
N THR A 121 -9.31 -22.05 -3.58
CA THR A 121 -9.41 -22.27 -5.03
C THR A 121 -8.86 -21.02 -5.71
N SER A 122 -7.97 -21.21 -6.69
CA SER A 122 -7.46 -20.13 -7.52
C SER A 122 -8.60 -19.25 -8.01
N ASN A 123 -8.40 -17.95 -8.06
CA ASN A 123 -9.38 -17.04 -8.62
C ASN A 123 -9.47 -17.32 -10.13
N PHE A 124 -10.48 -18.12 -10.53
CA PHE A 124 -10.68 -18.54 -11.90
C PHE A 124 -10.84 -17.35 -12.88
N GLU A 125 -11.48 -16.28 -12.42
CA GLU A 125 -11.64 -15.05 -13.23
C GLU A 125 -10.29 -14.40 -13.54
N LEU A 126 -9.36 -14.39 -12.58
CA LEU A 126 -8.02 -13.85 -12.76
C LEU A 126 -7.22 -14.71 -13.76
N SER A 127 -7.24 -16.03 -13.59
CA SER A 127 -6.54 -16.93 -14.52
C SER A 127 -7.06 -16.77 -15.94
N MET A 128 -8.39 -16.68 -16.13
CA MET A 128 -8.99 -16.40 -17.44
C MET A 128 -8.56 -15.06 -18.02
N PHE A 129 -8.44 -14.02 -17.19
CA PHE A 129 -8.00 -12.70 -17.64
C PHE A 129 -6.54 -12.73 -18.10
N ILE A 130 -5.65 -13.36 -17.34
CA ILE A 130 -4.21 -13.47 -17.69
C ILE A 130 -4.01 -14.28 -18.96
N GLU A 131 -4.80 -15.35 -19.17
CA GLU A 131 -4.72 -16.25 -20.32
C GLU A 131 -5.51 -15.73 -21.53
N ASP A 132 -6.26 -14.62 -21.41
CA ASP A 132 -7.07 -14.06 -22.50
C ASP A 132 -6.17 -13.54 -23.62
N PRO A 133 -6.29 -14.09 -24.85
CA PRO A 133 -5.46 -13.66 -25.98
C PRO A 133 -5.60 -12.17 -26.32
N ASP A 134 -6.77 -11.58 -26.15
CA ASP A 134 -7.01 -10.17 -26.44
C ASP A 134 -6.27 -9.27 -25.43
N VAL A 135 -6.21 -9.69 -24.15
CA VAL A 135 -5.44 -8.99 -23.09
C VAL A 135 -3.96 -9.11 -23.36
N GLN A 136 -3.47 -10.32 -23.69
CA GLN A 136 -2.05 -10.54 -24.00
C GLN A 136 -1.63 -9.80 -25.28
N ASP A 137 -2.49 -9.74 -26.29
CA ASP A 137 -2.21 -8.97 -27.53
C ASP A 137 -2.14 -7.47 -27.25
N LEU A 138 -2.98 -6.96 -26.34
CA LEU A 138 -2.97 -5.56 -25.90
C LEU A 138 -1.69 -5.21 -25.14
N ALA A 139 -1.17 -6.13 -24.32
CA ALA A 139 0.04 -5.97 -23.52
C ALA A 139 1.34 -6.21 -24.31
N ARG A 140 1.25 -6.99 -25.40
CA ARG A 140 2.43 -7.46 -26.15
C ARG A 140 3.33 -6.32 -26.64
N GLY A 141 4.59 -6.37 -26.20
CA GLY A 141 5.63 -5.39 -26.56
C GLY A 141 5.47 -4.02 -25.93
N LYS A 142 4.51 -3.87 -25.02
CA LYS A 142 4.38 -2.65 -24.21
C LYS A 142 5.41 -2.61 -23.12
N LYS A 143 6.04 -1.44 -22.95
CA LYS A 143 6.97 -1.14 -21.87
C LYS A 143 6.36 -0.11 -20.92
N MET A 144 6.42 -0.39 -19.63
CA MET A 144 5.99 0.53 -18.58
C MET A 144 7.19 0.96 -17.73
N ALA A 145 7.48 2.26 -17.70
CA ALA A 145 8.44 2.83 -16.75
C ALA A 145 7.76 2.99 -15.37
N VAL A 146 8.31 2.34 -14.36
CA VAL A 146 7.77 2.36 -12.98
C VAL A 146 8.74 3.10 -12.07
N ALA A 147 8.30 4.18 -11.44
CA ALA A 147 9.11 4.91 -10.46
C ALA A 147 9.30 4.05 -9.21
N HIS A 148 10.54 3.73 -8.85
CA HIS A 148 10.81 2.87 -7.70
C HIS A 148 12.13 3.26 -7.02
N ASP A 149 12.00 3.95 -5.87
CA ASP A 149 13.10 4.34 -4.97
C ASP A 149 12.56 4.60 -3.56
N GLU A 150 13.34 5.24 -2.72
CA GLU A 150 12.93 5.58 -1.35
C GLU A 150 11.74 6.56 -1.29
N ALA A 151 11.55 7.39 -2.33
CA ALA A 151 10.43 8.33 -2.41
C ALA A 151 9.15 7.66 -2.94
N PHE A 152 9.26 6.61 -3.79
CA PHE A 152 8.17 5.95 -4.48
C PHE A 152 8.27 4.44 -4.33
N ASN A 153 7.67 3.87 -3.28
CA ASN A 153 7.73 2.45 -2.97
C ASN A 153 6.38 1.85 -2.53
N PHE A 154 5.29 2.61 -2.61
CA PHE A 154 3.95 2.11 -2.29
C PHE A 154 3.26 1.61 -3.54
N TYR A 155 3.47 0.34 -3.82
CA TYR A 155 2.81 -0.42 -4.85
C TYR A 155 2.11 -1.63 -4.23
N TYR A 156 1.08 -2.11 -4.87
CA TYR A 156 0.67 -3.49 -4.68
C TYR A 156 1.57 -4.37 -5.56
N ASP A 157 2.38 -5.23 -4.97
CA ASP A 157 3.23 -6.16 -5.73
C ASP A 157 2.39 -6.96 -6.72
N SER A 158 1.21 -7.39 -6.30
CA SER A 158 0.24 -8.07 -7.16
C SER A 158 -0.22 -7.27 -8.38
N ASN A 159 -0.21 -5.93 -8.35
CA ASN A 159 -0.48 -5.11 -9.54
C ASN A 159 0.68 -5.18 -10.53
N LEU A 160 1.92 -5.16 -10.04
CA LEU A 160 3.12 -5.27 -10.88
C LEU A 160 3.22 -6.69 -11.47
N GLU A 161 3.04 -7.72 -10.64
CA GLU A 161 2.98 -9.12 -11.08
C GLU A 161 1.91 -9.34 -12.16
N LEU A 162 0.70 -8.79 -11.98
CA LEU A 162 -0.36 -8.89 -12.99
C LEU A 162 0.06 -8.29 -14.33
N LEU A 163 0.72 -7.13 -14.33
CA LEU A 163 1.19 -6.49 -15.56
C LEU A 163 2.25 -7.35 -16.26
N GLU A 164 3.18 -7.95 -15.51
CA GLU A 164 4.18 -8.88 -16.06
C GLU A 164 3.53 -10.17 -16.57
N ASP A 165 2.59 -10.76 -15.82
CA ASP A 165 1.89 -11.99 -16.18
C ASP A 165 1.10 -11.86 -17.49
N ILE A 166 0.54 -10.69 -17.78
CA ILE A 166 -0.13 -10.43 -19.07
C ILE A 166 0.82 -10.04 -20.20
N GLY A 167 2.11 -9.81 -19.90
CA GLY A 167 3.18 -9.59 -20.90
C GLY A 167 3.66 -8.16 -21.05
N VAL A 168 3.38 -7.26 -20.10
CA VAL A 168 3.98 -5.91 -20.06
C VAL A 168 5.41 -6.00 -19.52
N GLU A 169 6.36 -5.36 -20.20
CA GLU A 169 7.74 -5.23 -19.74
C GLU A 169 7.84 -4.05 -18.74
N LEU A 170 8.20 -4.33 -17.48
CA LEU A 170 8.39 -3.29 -16.47
C LEU A 170 9.85 -2.86 -16.43
N GLU A 171 10.09 -1.55 -16.52
CA GLU A 171 11.41 -0.94 -16.38
C GLU A 171 11.39 0.06 -15.22
N PHE A 172 12.11 -0.28 -14.15
CA PHE A 172 12.14 0.54 -12.95
C PHE A 172 13.14 1.68 -13.09
N PHE A 173 12.78 2.86 -12.56
CA PHE A 173 13.67 4.02 -12.53
C PHE A 173 13.56 4.76 -11.18
N SER A 174 14.63 5.43 -10.79
CA SER A 174 14.68 6.25 -9.58
C SER A 174 14.46 7.72 -9.89
N PRO A 175 13.33 8.33 -9.49
CA PRO A 175 13.19 9.77 -9.54
C PRO A 175 14.24 10.58 -8.77
N ILE A 176 14.87 9.97 -7.75
CA ILE A 176 15.94 10.61 -6.96
C ILE A 176 17.28 10.55 -7.68
N GLU A 177 17.67 9.38 -8.23
CA GLU A 177 19.04 9.12 -8.66
C GLU A 177 19.24 9.14 -10.19
N ASP A 178 18.24 8.69 -10.97
CA ASP A 178 18.39 8.61 -12.42
C ASP A 178 18.27 9.97 -13.08
N GLU A 179 19.03 10.19 -14.15
CA GLU A 179 19.03 11.48 -14.86
C GLU A 179 17.83 11.64 -15.80
N THR A 180 17.32 10.54 -16.37
CA THR A 180 16.23 10.56 -17.37
C THR A 180 15.33 9.35 -17.24
N LEU A 181 14.09 9.49 -17.74
CA LEU A 181 13.18 8.35 -17.91
C LEU A 181 13.77 7.31 -18.86
N PRO A 182 13.56 6.01 -18.59
CA PRO A 182 13.78 4.97 -19.57
C PRO A 182 12.81 5.08 -20.74
N GLU A 183 13.14 4.43 -21.86
CA GLU A 183 12.25 4.37 -23.01
C GLU A 183 11.06 3.44 -22.72
N ALA A 184 9.87 3.98 -22.65
CA ALA A 184 8.66 3.24 -22.33
C ALA A 184 7.44 3.80 -23.04
N ASP A 185 6.38 3.00 -23.19
CA ASP A 185 5.12 3.41 -23.81
C ASP A 185 4.24 4.18 -22.81
N LEU A 186 4.31 3.82 -21.54
CA LEU A 186 3.59 4.50 -20.45
C LEU A 186 4.44 4.60 -19.18
N ILE A 187 4.05 5.48 -18.26
CA ILE A 187 4.75 5.76 -17.02
C ILE A 187 3.80 5.52 -15.85
N TYR A 188 4.26 4.79 -14.83
CA TYR A 188 3.55 4.60 -13.57
C TYR A 188 4.37 5.16 -12.40
N ILE A 189 3.81 6.14 -11.67
CA ILE A 189 4.42 6.75 -10.49
C ILE A 189 3.50 6.45 -9.30
N GLY A 190 3.88 5.49 -8.48
CA GLY A 190 3.09 5.04 -7.34
C GLY A 190 3.11 6.01 -6.15
N GLY A 191 2.61 5.52 -5.04
CA GLY A 191 2.69 6.23 -3.76
C GLY A 191 4.05 6.12 -3.10
N GLY A 192 4.18 6.78 -1.97
CA GLY A 192 5.41 6.79 -1.18
C GLY A 192 5.50 8.00 -0.26
N PHE A 193 6.72 8.46 -0.04
CA PHE A 193 7.04 9.58 0.86
C PHE A 193 7.81 10.70 0.14
N PRO A 194 7.29 11.29 -0.95
CA PRO A 194 8.02 12.31 -1.69
C PRO A 194 8.33 13.55 -0.83
N GLU A 195 7.56 13.81 0.23
CA GLU A 195 7.82 14.91 1.16
C GLU A 195 9.10 14.72 1.98
N VAL A 196 9.49 13.48 2.26
CA VAL A 196 10.73 13.17 2.98
C VAL A 196 11.95 13.42 2.09
N PHE A 197 11.80 13.18 0.81
CA PHE A 197 12.85 13.30 -0.21
C PHE A 197 12.68 14.54 -1.11
N ALA A 198 11.88 15.52 -0.65
CA ALA A 198 11.53 16.70 -1.45
C ALA A 198 12.75 17.49 -1.95
N VAL A 199 13.81 17.59 -1.15
CA VAL A 199 15.05 18.27 -1.51
C VAL A 199 15.80 17.52 -2.64
N GLN A 200 15.87 16.19 -2.56
CA GLN A 200 16.52 15.36 -3.58
C GLN A 200 15.70 15.38 -4.89
N LEU A 201 14.39 15.24 -4.82
CA LEU A 201 13.49 15.33 -5.97
C LEU A 201 13.55 16.70 -6.64
N GLU A 202 13.62 17.80 -5.87
CA GLU A 202 13.83 19.14 -6.39
C GLU A 202 15.19 19.29 -7.06
N ALA A 203 16.24 18.73 -6.47
CA ALA A 203 17.59 18.82 -7.01
C ALA A 203 17.76 18.07 -8.34
N ASN A 204 17.02 16.96 -8.54
CA ASN A 204 17.05 16.18 -9.78
C ASN A 204 16.22 16.84 -10.89
N LYS A 205 16.72 17.97 -11.38
CA LYS A 205 16.06 18.75 -12.42
C LYS A 205 15.95 18.00 -13.75
N SER A 206 16.97 17.21 -14.11
CA SER A 206 17.01 16.45 -15.37
C SER A 206 15.88 15.43 -15.45
N MET A 207 15.63 14.66 -14.37
CA MET A 207 14.51 13.72 -14.30
C MET A 207 13.16 14.45 -14.37
N ARG A 208 12.97 15.53 -13.59
CA ARG A 208 11.73 16.34 -13.66
C ARG A 208 11.46 16.86 -15.06
N GLU A 209 12.47 17.36 -15.76
CA GLU A 209 12.35 17.81 -17.15
C GLU A 209 12.07 16.64 -18.12
N SER A 210 12.62 15.44 -17.87
CA SER A 210 12.36 14.25 -18.66
C SER A 210 10.89 13.80 -18.55
N ILE A 211 10.35 13.78 -17.33
CA ILE A 211 8.94 13.46 -17.08
C ILE A 211 8.04 14.55 -17.69
N TYR A 212 8.39 15.83 -17.54
CA TYR A 212 7.62 16.93 -18.13
C TYR A 212 7.58 16.86 -19.66
N LYS A 213 8.69 16.50 -20.31
CA LYS A 213 8.73 16.28 -21.76
C LYS A 213 7.85 15.09 -22.19
N ALA A 214 7.81 14.00 -21.40
CA ALA A 214 6.91 12.89 -21.67
C ALA A 214 5.43 13.32 -21.56
N TYR A 215 5.09 14.14 -20.58
CA TYR A 215 3.78 14.77 -20.46
C TYR A 215 3.45 15.67 -21.67
N GLU A 216 4.37 16.53 -22.11
CA GLU A 216 4.18 17.38 -23.29
C GLU A 216 4.02 16.56 -24.58
N ALA A 217 4.71 15.43 -24.67
CA ALA A 217 4.59 14.48 -25.78
C ALA A 217 3.29 13.65 -25.72
N ASN A 218 2.41 13.91 -24.76
CA ASN A 218 1.14 13.20 -24.56
C ASN A 218 1.31 11.70 -24.24
N LYS A 219 2.47 11.32 -23.66
CA LYS A 219 2.72 9.96 -23.18
C LYS A 219 1.75 9.65 -22.02
N PRO A 220 1.13 8.45 -21.96
CA PRO A 220 0.31 8.07 -20.82
C PRO A 220 1.11 8.08 -19.52
N ILE A 221 0.64 8.82 -18.51
CA ILE A 221 1.23 8.87 -17.17
C ILE A 221 0.13 8.60 -16.15
N TYR A 222 0.27 7.49 -15.41
CA TYR A 222 -0.60 7.14 -14.29
C TYR A 222 0.13 7.40 -12.98
N ALA A 223 -0.49 8.15 -12.06
CA ALA A 223 0.13 8.49 -10.78
C ALA A 223 -0.82 8.37 -9.59
N GLU A 224 -0.31 7.75 -8.52
CA GLU A 224 -1.03 7.53 -7.27
C GLU A 224 -0.37 8.29 -6.11
N CYS A 225 -1.15 8.94 -5.26
CA CYS A 225 -0.78 9.53 -3.98
C CYS A 225 0.49 10.41 -4.05
N GLY A 226 1.64 9.88 -3.64
CA GLY A 226 2.93 10.55 -3.76
C GLY A 226 3.27 10.96 -5.19
N GLY A 227 2.86 10.16 -6.18
CA GLY A 227 3.00 10.48 -7.59
C GLY A 227 2.22 11.73 -8.01
N LEU A 228 1.00 11.95 -7.50
CA LEU A 228 0.26 13.21 -7.70
C LEU A 228 1.05 14.40 -7.13
N MET A 229 1.60 14.25 -5.92
CA MET A 229 2.38 15.31 -5.27
C MET A 229 3.61 15.69 -6.11
N TYR A 230 4.30 14.69 -6.67
CA TYR A 230 5.48 14.90 -7.52
C TYR A 230 5.15 15.47 -8.89
N LEU A 231 4.00 15.10 -9.49
CA LEU A 231 3.57 15.67 -10.76
C LEU A 231 3.04 17.10 -10.67
N GLY A 232 2.74 17.60 -9.45
CA GLY A 232 2.36 19.00 -9.21
C GLY A 232 3.45 19.99 -9.57
N GLU A 233 3.13 21.30 -9.50
CA GLU A 233 4.10 22.38 -9.76
C GLU A 233 5.14 22.46 -8.63
N TYR A 234 4.70 22.28 -7.38
CA TYR A 234 5.56 22.28 -6.20
C TYR A 234 4.88 21.61 -5.01
N MET A 235 5.66 21.32 -4.00
CA MET A 235 5.21 20.80 -2.71
C MET A 235 5.62 21.75 -1.59
N ILE A 236 4.75 21.95 -0.60
CA ILE A 236 5.03 22.68 0.63
C ILE A 236 5.14 21.67 1.76
N ASP A 237 6.31 21.62 2.43
CA ASP A 237 6.56 20.74 3.57
C ASP A 237 5.91 21.25 4.87
N LEU A 238 6.08 20.52 5.98
CA LEU A 238 5.52 20.89 7.30
C LEU A 238 6.13 22.15 7.89
N GLU A 239 7.33 22.51 7.48
CA GLU A 239 8.08 23.70 7.87
C GLU A 239 7.68 24.93 7.03
N GLY A 240 6.92 24.70 5.94
CA GLY A 240 6.48 25.76 5.02
C GLY A 240 7.46 26.04 3.88
N ASN A 241 8.49 25.20 3.69
CA ASN A 241 9.41 25.33 2.58
C ASN A 241 8.74 24.84 1.31
N LYS A 242 9.04 25.51 0.20
CA LYS A 242 8.52 25.20 -1.12
C LYS A 242 9.58 24.49 -1.95
N HIS A 243 9.24 23.30 -2.44
CA HIS A 243 10.10 22.46 -3.26
C HIS A 243 9.50 22.32 -4.67
N GLN A 244 10.26 22.64 -5.69
CA GLN A 244 9.82 22.54 -7.09
C GLN A 244 9.68 21.07 -7.50
N MET A 245 8.53 20.73 -8.11
CA MET A 245 8.24 19.41 -8.61
C MET A 245 8.16 19.39 -10.15
N VAL A 246 7.56 18.38 -10.77
CA VAL A 246 7.54 18.19 -12.22
C VAL A 246 6.77 19.30 -12.94
N GLY A 247 5.60 19.72 -12.41
CA GLY A 247 4.76 20.76 -13.02
C GLY A 247 3.83 20.25 -14.14
N ALA A 248 3.64 18.94 -14.27
CA ALA A 248 2.73 18.36 -15.27
C ALA A 248 1.25 18.58 -14.90
N ILE A 249 0.93 18.49 -13.62
CA ILE A 249 -0.40 18.81 -13.09
C ILE A 249 -0.37 20.21 -12.47
N LYS A 250 -1.18 21.11 -13.01
CA LYS A 250 -1.28 22.47 -12.49
C LYS A 250 -1.82 22.48 -11.08
N GLY A 251 -1.06 23.02 -10.14
CA GLY A 251 -1.39 23.03 -8.74
C GLY A 251 -0.22 22.61 -7.86
N TYR A 252 -0.48 22.49 -6.56
CA TYR A 252 0.55 22.16 -5.58
C TYR A 252 0.02 21.31 -4.46
N SER A 253 0.90 20.52 -3.85
CA SER A 253 0.60 19.79 -2.63
C SER A 253 1.11 20.53 -1.40
N GLN A 254 0.37 20.40 -0.30
CA GLN A 254 0.74 20.95 1.00
C GLN A 254 0.63 19.88 2.08
N MET A 255 1.73 19.66 2.80
CA MET A 255 1.76 18.74 3.93
C MET A 255 0.98 19.29 5.12
N GLU A 256 0.29 18.39 5.82
CA GLU A 256 -0.57 18.71 6.95
C GLU A 256 -0.16 17.91 8.19
N LYS A 257 -0.30 18.52 9.39
CA LYS A 257 0.02 17.84 10.67
C LYS A 257 -0.99 16.75 11.05
N ARG A 258 -2.16 16.74 10.43
CA ARG A 258 -3.23 15.79 10.72
C ARG A 258 -3.52 14.95 9.49
N LEU A 259 -3.86 13.70 9.73
CA LEU A 259 -4.35 12.80 8.69
C LEU A 259 -5.54 13.46 7.97
N LYS A 260 -5.44 13.56 6.65
CA LYS A 260 -6.45 14.22 5.81
C LYS A 260 -7.53 13.23 5.39
N ARG A 261 -7.10 12.09 4.87
CA ARG A 261 -7.99 11.02 4.42
C ARG A 261 -7.43 9.67 4.84
N VAL A 262 -8.34 8.73 5.14
CA VAL A 262 -7.99 7.34 5.41
C VAL A 262 -9.14 6.40 5.09
N GLY A 263 -8.81 5.31 4.40
CA GLY A 263 -9.67 4.15 4.21
C GLY A 263 -10.18 3.98 2.80
N TYR A 264 -10.99 2.95 2.64
CA TYR A 264 -11.57 2.57 1.35
C TYR A 264 -12.61 3.57 0.90
N CYS A 265 -12.67 3.78 -0.40
CA CYS A 265 -13.62 4.68 -1.05
C CYS A 265 -13.99 4.18 -2.44
N GLN A 266 -15.07 4.70 -2.97
CA GLN A 266 -15.55 4.46 -4.32
C GLN A 266 -15.45 5.75 -5.11
N ALA A 267 -14.72 5.72 -6.23
CA ALA A 267 -14.54 6.84 -7.13
C ALA A 267 -15.36 6.64 -8.39
N THR A 268 -16.15 7.63 -8.77
CA THR A 268 -16.91 7.64 -10.03
C THR A 268 -16.26 8.61 -10.99
N ALA A 269 -15.86 8.15 -12.17
CA ALA A 269 -15.23 8.98 -13.19
C ALA A 269 -16.22 10.02 -13.75
N ARG A 270 -15.83 11.30 -13.74
CA ARG A 270 -16.64 12.41 -14.27
C ARG A 270 -16.59 12.51 -15.79
N GLU A 271 -15.49 12.05 -16.37
CA GLU A 271 -15.22 12.00 -17.81
C GLU A 271 -14.35 10.78 -18.14
N ASP A 272 -14.22 10.47 -19.42
CA ASP A 272 -13.25 9.48 -19.88
C ASP A 272 -11.84 9.93 -19.53
N ASN A 273 -11.09 9.07 -18.86
CA ASN A 273 -9.72 9.36 -18.44
C ASN A 273 -8.77 8.20 -18.75
N LEU A 274 -7.61 8.13 -18.13
CA LEU A 274 -6.60 7.12 -18.45
C LEU A 274 -6.99 5.69 -18.02
N ILE A 275 -7.86 5.54 -17.01
CA ILE A 275 -8.18 4.23 -16.40
C ILE A 275 -9.67 3.91 -16.38
N ALA A 276 -10.53 4.84 -16.78
CA ALA A 276 -11.97 4.70 -16.68
C ALA A 276 -12.70 5.52 -17.73
N TYR A 277 -13.86 5.02 -18.16
CA TYR A 277 -14.82 5.81 -18.92
C TYR A 277 -15.79 6.55 -17.98
N LYS A 278 -16.42 7.59 -18.49
CA LYS A 278 -17.38 8.40 -17.73
C LYS A 278 -18.46 7.56 -17.07
N GLY A 279 -18.64 7.78 -15.77
CA GLY A 279 -19.62 7.08 -14.94
C GLY A 279 -19.16 5.72 -14.42
N GLN A 280 -17.99 5.23 -14.84
CA GLN A 280 -17.42 4.02 -14.28
C GLN A 280 -17.01 4.22 -12.83
N GLN A 281 -17.31 3.23 -12.00
CA GLN A 281 -16.95 3.21 -10.59
C GLN A 281 -15.70 2.37 -10.36
N ILE A 282 -14.79 2.88 -9.54
CA ILE A 282 -13.52 2.25 -9.18
C ILE A 282 -13.43 2.23 -7.66
N CYS A 283 -13.10 1.08 -7.09
CA CYS A 283 -12.79 0.95 -5.68
C CYS A 283 -11.29 1.19 -5.46
N GLY A 284 -10.96 2.02 -4.48
CA GLY A 284 -9.60 2.29 -4.06
C GLY A 284 -9.55 2.65 -2.59
N HIS A 285 -8.39 3.10 -2.14
CA HIS A 285 -8.27 3.72 -0.82
C HIS A 285 -7.42 4.98 -0.90
N GLU A 286 -7.60 5.87 0.05
CA GLU A 286 -6.72 7.00 0.28
C GLU A 286 -6.11 6.91 1.67
N PHE A 287 -4.84 7.28 1.80
CA PHE A 287 -4.16 7.41 3.09
C PHE A 287 -3.04 8.45 2.99
N HIS A 288 -3.35 9.70 3.33
CA HIS A 288 -2.40 10.79 3.16
C HIS A 288 -2.56 11.92 4.19
N TYR A 289 -1.44 12.63 4.43
CA TYR A 289 -1.33 13.81 5.29
C TYR A 289 -1.12 15.10 4.50
N SER A 290 -1.52 15.10 3.24
CA SER A 290 -1.37 16.28 2.35
C SER A 290 -2.70 16.64 1.72
N SER A 291 -2.79 17.88 1.22
CA SER A 291 -3.86 18.35 0.36
C SER A 291 -3.27 18.78 -0.97
N PHE A 292 -3.96 18.53 -2.08
CA PHE A 292 -3.60 19.06 -3.39
C PHE A 292 -4.53 20.21 -3.75
N HIS A 293 -3.95 21.35 -4.11
CA HIS A 293 -4.67 22.57 -4.47
C HIS A 293 -4.52 22.84 -5.97
N SER A 294 -5.62 22.83 -6.70
CA SER A 294 -5.67 23.04 -8.14
C SER A 294 -6.95 23.74 -8.55
N ASP A 295 -6.88 24.51 -9.64
CA ASP A 295 -8.06 25.06 -10.32
C ASP A 295 -8.57 24.14 -11.44
N LEU A 296 -7.95 22.98 -11.66
CA LEU A 296 -8.41 21.97 -12.60
C LEU A 296 -9.69 21.31 -12.09
N GLU A 297 -10.57 20.92 -13.00
CA GLU A 297 -11.71 20.09 -12.65
C GLU A 297 -11.24 18.70 -12.16
N ALA A 298 -11.90 18.20 -11.12
CA ALA A 298 -11.58 16.88 -10.60
C ALA A 298 -12.02 15.77 -11.57
N ALA A 299 -11.21 14.72 -11.68
CA ALA A 299 -11.51 13.57 -12.52
C ALA A 299 -12.57 12.63 -11.90
N PHE A 300 -12.71 12.65 -10.58
CA PHE A 300 -13.59 11.74 -9.85
C PHE A 300 -14.47 12.45 -8.82
N ASP A 301 -15.71 11.97 -8.70
CA ASP A 301 -16.54 12.10 -7.50
C ASP A 301 -16.24 10.89 -6.61
N ILE A 302 -15.86 11.13 -5.36
CA ILE A 302 -15.39 10.08 -4.45
C ILE A 302 -16.30 10.00 -3.23
N GLU A 303 -16.69 8.78 -2.85
CA GLU A 303 -17.55 8.50 -1.72
C GLU A 303 -16.89 7.51 -0.76
N LYS A 304 -16.96 7.82 0.54
CA LYS A 304 -16.62 6.86 1.59
C LYS A 304 -17.88 6.15 2.06
N ILE A 305 -17.89 4.83 1.94
CA ILE A 305 -19.05 3.99 2.27
C ILE A 305 -18.70 3.12 3.47
N VAL A 306 -19.54 3.12 4.50
CA VAL A 306 -19.41 2.26 5.68
C VAL A 306 -20.79 1.67 5.98
N ASN A 307 -20.87 0.34 6.08
CA ASN A 307 -22.15 -0.36 6.30
C ASN A 307 -23.23 0.07 5.30
N ASP A 308 -22.91 0.11 4.03
CA ASP A 308 -23.80 0.52 2.91
C ASP A 308 -24.32 1.96 3.00
N GLN A 309 -23.70 2.79 3.83
CA GLN A 309 -24.05 4.21 3.97
C GLN A 309 -22.88 5.09 3.53
N VAL A 310 -23.16 6.06 2.68
CA VAL A 310 -22.20 7.11 2.33
C VAL A 310 -22.03 8.03 3.52
N ILE A 311 -20.82 8.06 4.08
CA ILE A 311 -20.49 8.86 5.28
C ILE A 311 -19.68 10.11 4.96
N ASP A 312 -19.04 10.18 3.80
CA ASP A 312 -18.30 11.36 3.33
C ASP A 312 -18.27 11.41 1.81
N ARG A 313 -18.14 12.61 1.23
CA ARG A 313 -18.03 12.87 -0.21
C ARG A 313 -17.01 13.94 -0.49
N TRP A 314 -16.21 13.76 -1.54
CA TRP A 314 -15.25 14.76 -2.02
C TRP A 314 -14.99 14.58 -3.51
N GLU A 315 -14.33 15.53 -4.08
CA GLU A 315 -13.84 15.50 -5.45
C GLU A 315 -12.32 15.32 -5.43
N GLY A 316 -11.78 14.57 -6.39
CA GLY A 316 -10.33 14.34 -6.43
C GLY A 316 -9.85 13.75 -7.75
N GLY A 317 -8.51 13.63 -7.81
CA GLY A 317 -7.82 13.23 -9.03
C GLY A 317 -7.91 14.30 -10.11
N TYR A 318 -6.91 14.34 -10.98
CA TYR A 318 -6.81 15.31 -12.06
C TYR A 318 -6.39 14.58 -13.33
N PHE A 319 -7.12 14.83 -14.40
CA PHE A 319 -6.82 14.30 -15.72
C PHE A 319 -6.54 15.46 -16.68
N THR A 320 -5.38 15.47 -17.28
CA THR A 320 -5.01 16.47 -18.26
C THR A 320 -4.11 15.87 -19.34
N ARG A 321 -4.41 16.14 -20.59
CA ARG A 321 -3.79 15.47 -21.75
C ARG A 321 -3.99 13.94 -21.62
N ASN A 322 -2.91 13.18 -21.45
CA ASN A 322 -2.93 11.73 -21.23
C ASN A 322 -2.30 11.37 -19.87
N THR A 323 -2.46 12.24 -18.87
CA THR A 323 -1.93 12.08 -17.50
C THR A 323 -3.06 12.09 -16.51
N LEU A 324 -3.18 11.02 -15.74
CA LEU A 324 -4.08 10.91 -14.60
C LEU A 324 -3.27 10.81 -13.32
N ALA A 325 -3.55 11.70 -12.36
CA ALA A 325 -2.92 11.67 -11.05
C ALA A 325 -3.98 11.87 -9.96
N SER A 326 -3.98 11.02 -8.93
CA SER A 326 -4.95 11.08 -7.83
C SER A 326 -4.32 10.63 -6.51
N TYR A 327 -5.00 10.90 -5.39
CA TYR A 327 -4.63 10.28 -4.10
C TYR A 327 -5.08 8.83 -3.97
N LEU A 328 -5.88 8.33 -4.90
CA LEU A 328 -6.36 6.95 -4.89
C LEU A 328 -5.23 5.96 -5.13
N HIS A 329 -5.16 4.94 -4.27
CA HIS A 329 -4.42 3.72 -4.51
C HIS A 329 -5.41 2.65 -4.98
N ILE A 330 -5.12 2.03 -6.12
CA ILE A 330 -6.06 1.10 -6.76
C ILE A 330 -5.43 -0.29 -6.87
N HIS A 331 -6.13 -1.27 -6.31
CA HIS A 331 -5.78 -2.68 -6.52
C HIS A 331 -6.41 -3.15 -7.83
N PHE A 332 -5.60 -3.52 -8.82
CA PHE A 332 -6.05 -3.81 -10.19
C PHE A 332 -6.98 -5.03 -10.27
N TYR A 333 -6.83 -5.99 -9.37
CA TYR A 333 -7.70 -7.18 -9.33
C TYR A 333 -9.16 -6.85 -9.00
N ASN A 334 -9.43 -5.71 -8.38
CA ASN A 334 -10.79 -5.27 -8.11
C ASN A 334 -11.50 -4.77 -9.39
N ASN A 335 -10.72 -4.44 -10.42
CA ASN A 335 -11.25 -3.98 -11.70
C ASN A 335 -10.26 -4.25 -12.84
N LEU A 336 -10.25 -5.49 -13.32
CA LEU A 336 -9.34 -5.93 -14.39
C LEU A 336 -9.52 -5.15 -15.70
N SER A 337 -10.73 -4.66 -15.98
CA SER A 337 -11.00 -3.83 -17.17
C SER A 337 -10.24 -2.51 -17.17
N LEU A 338 -9.87 -1.98 -15.99
CA LEU A 338 -9.02 -0.80 -15.84
C LEU A 338 -7.65 -1.03 -16.49
N VAL A 339 -7.07 -2.21 -16.31
CA VAL A 339 -5.77 -2.56 -16.90
C VAL A 339 -5.83 -2.53 -18.42
N CYS A 340 -6.87 -3.14 -19.00
CA CYS A 340 -7.09 -3.09 -20.45
C CYS A 340 -7.25 -1.66 -20.95
N TYR A 341 -8.00 -0.83 -20.19
CA TYR A 341 -8.22 0.56 -20.58
C TYR A 341 -6.93 1.38 -20.53
N LEU A 342 -6.12 1.20 -19.47
CA LEU A 342 -4.81 1.82 -19.33
C LEU A 342 -3.87 1.44 -20.47
N LEU A 343 -3.76 0.15 -20.78
CA LEU A 343 -2.89 -0.36 -21.85
C LEU A 343 -3.34 0.07 -23.25
N SER A 344 -4.63 0.28 -23.46
CA SER A 344 -5.16 0.78 -24.74
C SER A 344 -4.76 2.21 -25.05
N ARG A 345 -4.26 2.97 -24.06
CA ARG A 345 -3.80 4.35 -24.20
C ARG A 345 -2.30 4.46 -24.47
N ALA A 346 -1.54 3.36 -24.28
CA ALA A 346 -0.11 3.25 -24.46
C ALA A 346 0.31 3.05 -25.94
#